data_174d521374b9176ae963038e5e143462
#
_entry.id   174d521374b9176ae963038e5e143462
#
_cell.length_a   1.000
_cell.length_b   1.000
_cell.length_c   1.000
_cell.angle_alpha   90.00
_cell.angle_beta   90.00
_cell.angle_gamma   90.00
#
_symmetry.space_group_name_H-M   'P 1'
#
loop_
_entity.id
_entity.type
_entity.pdbx_description
1 polymer ?
#
loop_
_entity_poly.entity_id
_entity_poly.type
_entity_poly.pdbx_seq_one_letter_code
_entity_poly.pdbx_strand_id
1 'polypeptide(L)'
;MIFTVTEVTKMVNGVRTVVLWDRDIQEGQLVEEELAFWAQDDSGNVWLLGEYPEEHEGKKVSAPAAWLTGIQQATAGILMRAEPKMNTPQYEQGKAPRAEFHDLANVFAENQQTCVDIGCFDGVLVVDEWDPDQQPQDGHQFKYHAPGVGIIQVTALGGDEQETLVATEHRTLTPDELAAANARALELDGFGYTRAKAVYAGSPPAELVPRPAR
;
A
#
# COMPACT_ATOMS: atom_id res chain seq x y z
N MET A 1 -2.25 11.08 -5.58
CA MET A 1 -1.96 10.14 -4.46
C MET A 1 -0.77 10.63 -3.65
N ILE A 2 -0.77 10.45 -2.32
CA ILE A 2 0.31 10.88 -1.41
C ILE A 2 0.61 9.75 -0.43
N PHE A 3 1.75 9.08 -0.61
CA PHE A 3 2.23 8.04 0.31
C PHE A 3 3.06 8.65 1.45
N THR A 4 2.75 8.30 2.69
CA THR A 4 3.47 8.79 3.86
C THR A 4 3.87 7.63 4.77
N VAL A 5 5.17 7.40 4.93
CA VAL A 5 5.68 6.42 5.91
C VAL A 5 5.63 7.04 7.29
N THR A 6 4.91 6.39 8.22
CA THR A 6 4.73 6.86 9.60
C THR A 6 5.66 6.14 10.59
N GLU A 7 5.65 6.57 11.85
CA GLU A 7 6.25 5.86 13.00
C GLU A 7 5.21 5.06 13.79
N VAL A 8 4.03 4.88 13.21
CA VAL A 8 2.96 4.08 13.79
C VAL A 8 3.16 2.62 13.42
N THR A 9 2.88 1.73 14.37
CA THR A 9 2.89 0.28 14.16
C THR A 9 1.57 -0.33 14.61
N LYS A 10 1.20 -1.44 13.97
CA LYS A 10 0.03 -2.24 14.34
C LYS A 10 0.39 -3.72 14.39
N MET A 11 -0.13 -4.43 15.38
CA MET A 11 -0.04 -5.89 15.40
C MET A 11 -1.15 -6.49 14.56
N VAL A 12 -0.79 -7.16 13.46
CA VAL A 12 -1.71 -7.88 12.57
C VAL A 12 -1.35 -9.36 12.59
N ASN A 13 -2.26 -10.21 13.02
CA ASN A 13 -2.06 -11.66 13.12
C ASN A 13 -0.74 -12.07 13.81
N GLY A 14 -0.36 -11.35 14.88
CA GLY A 14 0.88 -11.60 15.64
C GLY A 14 2.16 -11.01 15.03
N VAL A 15 2.07 -10.36 13.88
CA VAL A 15 3.21 -9.67 13.23
C VAL A 15 3.11 -8.17 13.48
N ARG A 16 4.23 -7.54 13.87
CA ARG A 16 4.32 -6.07 13.98
C ARG A 16 4.53 -5.47 12.61
N THR A 17 3.60 -4.63 12.17
CA THR A 17 3.67 -3.91 10.89
C THR A 17 4.04 -2.45 11.10
N VAL A 18 4.65 -1.85 10.08
CA VAL A 18 4.74 -0.39 9.91
C VAL A 18 3.49 0.07 9.17
N VAL A 19 2.96 1.21 9.58
CA VAL A 19 1.78 1.80 8.94
C VAL A 19 2.22 2.81 7.88
N LEU A 20 1.86 2.56 6.64
CA LEU A 20 1.86 3.54 5.56
C LEU A 20 0.51 4.26 5.59
N TRP A 21 0.50 5.57 5.43
CA TRP A 21 -0.69 6.39 5.26
C TRP A 21 -0.74 6.90 3.82
N ASP A 22 -1.74 6.47 3.09
CA ASP A 22 -2.01 6.89 1.72
C ASP A 22 -3.23 7.81 1.66
N ARG A 23 -3.22 8.74 0.69
CA ARG A 23 -4.34 9.66 0.41
C ARG A 23 -4.49 9.85 -1.07
N ASP A 24 -5.68 9.61 -1.58
CA ASP A 24 -6.04 10.01 -2.93
C ASP A 24 -6.83 11.33 -2.90
N ILE A 25 -6.36 12.29 -3.70
CA ILE A 25 -6.93 13.63 -3.80
C ILE A 25 -7.26 13.91 -5.26
N GLN A 26 -8.54 14.00 -5.58
CA GLN A 26 -9.04 14.30 -6.92
C GLN A 26 -9.68 15.69 -6.92
N GLU A 27 -9.25 16.54 -7.85
CA GLU A 27 -9.74 17.93 -7.96
C GLU A 27 -9.64 18.74 -6.65
N GLY A 28 -8.64 18.44 -5.82
CA GLY A 28 -8.44 19.08 -4.50
C GLY A 28 -9.32 18.55 -3.38
N GLN A 29 -10.09 17.48 -3.61
CA GLN A 29 -10.92 16.82 -2.60
C GLN A 29 -10.32 15.45 -2.26
N LEU A 30 -10.27 15.13 -0.96
CA LEU A 30 -9.90 13.80 -0.49
C LEU A 30 -11.03 12.82 -0.88
N VAL A 31 -10.70 11.83 -1.71
CA VAL A 31 -11.65 10.79 -2.16
C VAL A 31 -11.39 9.46 -1.46
N GLU A 32 -10.12 9.18 -1.11
CA GLU A 32 -9.75 8.03 -0.33
C GLU A 32 -8.62 8.35 0.65
N GLU A 33 -8.65 7.69 1.80
CA GLU A 33 -7.60 7.76 2.81
C GLU A 33 -7.40 6.36 3.40
N GLU A 34 -6.16 5.84 3.29
CA GLU A 34 -5.88 4.45 3.61
C GLU A 34 -4.74 4.29 4.62
N LEU A 35 -4.83 3.24 5.44
CA LEU A 35 -3.71 2.67 6.18
C LEU A 35 -3.34 1.32 5.60
N ALA A 36 -2.13 1.18 5.06
CA ALA A 36 -1.57 -0.10 4.65
C ALA A 36 -0.57 -0.64 5.70
N PHE A 37 -0.64 -1.93 5.99
CA PHE A 37 0.12 -2.59 7.08
C PHE A 37 1.22 -3.48 6.50
N TRP A 38 2.46 -3.00 6.54
CA TRP A 38 3.62 -3.64 5.93
C TRP A 38 4.58 -4.22 6.97
N ALA A 39 5.17 -5.37 6.66
CA ALA A 39 6.26 -5.94 7.45
C ALA A 39 7.36 -6.47 6.54
N GLN A 40 8.60 -6.45 7.02
CA GLN A 40 9.72 -7.08 6.33
C GLN A 40 10.12 -8.36 7.07
N ASP A 41 10.28 -9.48 6.33
CA ASP A 41 10.78 -10.72 6.90
C ASP A 41 12.32 -10.75 6.99
N ASP A 42 12.87 -11.75 7.67
CA ASP A 42 14.31 -11.93 7.85
C ASP A 42 15.06 -12.16 6.53
N SER A 43 14.37 -12.55 5.47
CA SER A 43 14.93 -12.72 4.13
C SER A 43 14.95 -11.40 3.35
N GLY A 44 14.23 -10.38 3.83
CA GLY A 44 14.13 -9.05 3.20
C GLY A 44 12.90 -8.86 2.32
N ASN A 45 11.99 -9.86 2.21
CA ASN A 45 10.73 -9.65 1.50
C ASN A 45 9.84 -8.68 2.29
N VAL A 46 9.17 -7.78 1.59
CA VAL A 46 8.14 -6.91 2.17
C VAL A 46 6.78 -7.55 1.95
N TRP A 47 6.02 -7.67 3.03
CA TRP A 47 4.70 -8.30 3.07
C TRP A 47 3.63 -7.24 3.30
N LEU A 48 2.50 -7.40 2.61
CA LEU A 48 1.25 -6.70 2.90
C LEU A 48 0.40 -7.59 3.81
N LEU A 49 0.04 -7.07 4.98
CA LEU A 49 -0.74 -7.82 5.97
C LEU A 49 -2.18 -7.33 6.12
N GLY A 50 -2.54 -6.24 5.47
CA GLY A 50 -3.88 -5.70 5.52
C GLY A 50 -3.94 -4.26 5.07
N GLU A 51 -5.16 -3.79 4.87
CA GLU A 51 -5.48 -2.43 4.44
C GLU A 51 -6.75 -1.93 5.14
N TYR A 52 -6.79 -0.64 5.36
CA TYR A 52 -7.95 0.07 5.89
C TYR A 52 -8.20 1.31 5.04
N PRO A 53 -8.84 1.17 3.87
CA PRO A 53 -9.26 2.29 3.05
C PRO A 53 -10.55 2.90 3.57
N GLU A 54 -10.59 4.24 3.68
CA GLU A 54 -11.79 5.03 3.91
C GLU A 54 -12.16 5.79 2.64
N GLU A 55 -13.28 5.42 2.04
CA GLU A 55 -13.85 6.10 0.89
C GLU A 55 -14.69 7.30 1.32
N HIS A 56 -14.45 8.45 0.70
CA HIS A 56 -15.08 9.73 0.99
C HIS A 56 -16.09 10.13 -0.11
N GLU A 57 -17.37 9.89 0.11
CA GLU A 57 -18.46 10.30 -0.79
C GLU A 57 -19.18 11.54 -0.21
N GLY A 58 -18.62 12.72 -0.42
CA GLY A 58 -19.15 13.97 0.15
C GLY A 58 -19.04 13.99 1.67
N LYS A 59 -20.18 13.79 2.38
CA LYS A 59 -20.21 13.72 3.85
C LYS A 59 -20.20 12.29 4.40
N LYS A 60 -20.36 11.30 3.54
CA LYS A 60 -20.35 9.90 3.92
C LYS A 60 -18.93 9.39 3.86
N VAL A 61 -18.51 8.66 4.89
CA VAL A 61 -17.24 7.93 4.94
C VAL A 61 -17.54 6.48 5.27
N SER A 62 -16.99 5.57 4.49
CA SER A 62 -17.14 4.11 4.65
C SER A 62 -15.81 3.40 4.41
N ALA A 63 -15.66 2.19 4.91
CA ALA A 63 -14.46 1.36 4.74
C ALA A 63 -14.89 -0.08 4.35
N PRO A 64 -15.50 -0.27 3.17
CA PRO A 64 -16.04 -1.58 2.76
C PRO A 64 -14.93 -2.58 2.44
N ALA A 65 -13.83 -2.13 1.88
CA ALA A 65 -12.69 -2.93 1.46
C ALA A 65 -11.61 -3.15 2.55
N ALA A 66 -11.91 -2.82 3.82
CA ALA A 66 -10.95 -3.05 4.91
C ALA A 66 -10.72 -4.55 5.15
N TRP A 67 -9.46 -4.95 5.30
CA TRP A 67 -9.09 -6.32 5.61
C TRP A 67 -7.83 -6.42 6.46
N LEU A 68 -7.72 -7.48 7.26
CA LEU A 68 -6.53 -7.83 8.04
C LEU A 68 -6.28 -9.34 7.91
N THR A 69 -5.02 -9.71 7.71
CA THR A 69 -4.59 -11.12 7.65
C THR A 69 -5.07 -11.92 8.86
N GLY A 70 -5.61 -13.13 8.59
CA GLY A 70 -6.16 -14.03 9.60
C GLY A 70 -7.63 -13.77 9.92
N ILE A 71 -8.24 -12.71 9.39
CA ILE A 71 -9.66 -12.38 9.58
C ILE A 71 -10.42 -12.66 8.28
N GLN A 72 -11.60 -13.30 8.38
CA GLN A 72 -12.50 -13.54 7.25
C GLN A 72 -11.80 -14.19 6.02
N GLN A 73 -10.84 -15.09 6.28
CA GLN A 73 -10.04 -15.81 5.28
C GLN A 73 -9.04 -14.94 4.52
N ALA A 74 -8.78 -13.72 4.98
CA ALA A 74 -7.72 -12.88 4.40
C ALA A 74 -6.32 -13.46 4.71
N THR A 75 -5.45 -13.42 3.71
CA THR A 75 -4.06 -13.89 3.76
C THR A 75 -3.11 -12.78 3.34
N ALA A 76 -1.99 -12.67 4.04
CA ALA A 76 -0.89 -11.80 3.63
C ALA A 76 -0.25 -12.30 2.34
N GLY A 77 0.32 -11.37 1.57
CA GLY A 77 1.16 -11.69 0.43
C GLY A 77 2.43 -10.85 0.38
N ILE A 78 3.30 -11.17 -0.57
CA ILE A 78 4.57 -10.47 -0.76
C ILE A 78 4.32 -9.25 -1.64
N LEU A 79 4.42 -8.05 -1.07
CA LEU A 79 4.33 -6.80 -1.82
C LEU A 79 5.58 -6.55 -2.67
N MET A 80 6.77 -6.84 -2.09
CA MET A 80 8.04 -6.75 -2.80
C MET A 80 8.98 -7.88 -2.37
N ARG A 81 9.53 -8.62 -3.33
CA ARG A 81 10.54 -9.65 -3.07
C ARG A 81 11.86 -9.03 -2.64
N ALA A 82 12.60 -9.72 -1.77
CA ALA A 82 13.96 -9.32 -1.38
C ALA A 82 14.92 -9.32 -2.56
N GLU A 83 14.77 -10.30 -3.46
CA GLU A 83 15.54 -10.40 -4.70
C GLU A 83 14.57 -10.47 -5.89
N PRO A 84 14.00 -9.34 -6.32
CA PRO A 84 13.09 -9.32 -7.45
C PRO A 84 13.87 -9.54 -8.74
N LYS A 85 13.53 -10.59 -9.49
CA LYS A 85 14.18 -10.96 -10.75
C LYS A 85 13.16 -11.33 -11.81
N MET A 86 13.41 -10.93 -13.05
CA MET A 86 12.66 -11.41 -14.20
C MET A 86 12.68 -12.94 -14.26
N ASN A 87 11.65 -13.52 -14.84
CA ASN A 87 11.46 -14.98 -14.96
C ASN A 87 11.27 -15.72 -13.62
N THR A 88 11.10 -15.01 -12.49
CA THR A 88 10.57 -15.64 -11.29
C THR A 88 9.07 -15.91 -11.47
N PRO A 89 8.53 -16.99 -10.86
CA PRO A 89 7.09 -17.23 -10.89
C PRO A 89 6.32 -16.03 -10.31
N GLN A 90 5.09 -15.80 -10.84
CA GLN A 90 4.15 -14.87 -10.22
C GLN A 90 3.97 -15.19 -8.73
N TYR A 91 3.62 -14.17 -7.96
CA TYR A 91 3.40 -14.29 -6.52
C TYR A 91 2.17 -13.48 -6.10
N GLU A 92 1.55 -13.92 -5.01
CA GLU A 92 0.38 -13.25 -4.44
C GLU A 92 0.85 -12.08 -3.57
N GLN A 93 0.26 -10.90 -3.78
CA GLN A 93 0.50 -9.72 -2.94
C GLN A 93 -0.49 -9.64 -1.78
N GLY A 94 -1.52 -10.43 -1.81
CA GLY A 94 -2.52 -10.61 -0.77
C GLY A 94 -3.83 -11.11 -1.33
N LYS A 95 -4.65 -11.65 -0.43
CA LYS A 95 -6.00 -12.10 -0.78
C LYS A 95 -6.95 -11.86 0.38
N ALA A 96 -8.04 -11.14 0.12
CA ALA A 96 -9.08 -10.84 1.09
C ALA A 96 -10.46 -10.97 0.43
N PRO A 97 -11.06 -12.19 0.39
CA PRO A 97 -12.28 -12.46 -0.40
C PRO A 97 -13.50 -11.62 -0.01
N ARG A 98 -13.54 -11.12 1.24
CA ARG A 98 -14.62 -10.25 1.72
C ARG A 98 -14.45 -8.78 1.36
N ALA A 99 -13.23 -8.37 1.08
CA ALA A 99 -12.88 -7.05 0.58
C ALA A 99 -12.79 -7.01 -0.96
N GLU A 100 -13.06 -8.15 -1.63
CA GLU A 100 -12.92 -8.31 -3.08
C GLU A 100 -11.51 -7.96 -3.57
N PHE A 101 -10.50 -8.23 -2.73
CA PHE A 101 -9.10 -7.97 -2.99
C PHE A 101 -8.35 -9.28 -3.26
N HIS A 102 -7.68 -9.36 -4.40
CA HIS A 102 -6.80 -10.46 -4.75
C HIS A 102 -5.80 -10.03 -5.80
N ASP A 103 -4.57 -9.70 -5.39
CA ASP A 103 -3.55 -9.22 -6.31
C ASP A 103 -2.43 -10.25 -6.51
N LEU A 104 -2.12 -10.48 -7.76
CA LEU A 104 -0.93 -11.19 -8.23
C LEU A 104 0.06 -10.21 -8.84
N ALA A 105 1.33 -10.54 -8.71
CA ALA A 105 2.40 -9.76 -9.31
C ALA A 105 3.49 -10.63 -9.93
N ASN A 106 4.22 -10.04 -10.89
CA ASN A 106 5.48 -10.57 -11.36
C ASN A 106 6.47 -9.44 -11.67
N VAL A 107 7.75 -9.76 -11.76
CA VAL A 107 8.76 -8.81 -12.22
C VAL A 107 8.72 -8.73 -13.75
N PHE A 108 8.26 -7.59 -14.25
CA PHE A 108 8.16 -7.31 -15.69
C PHE A 108 9.49 -6.87 -16.29
N ALA A 109 10.23 -5.96 -15.61
CA ALA A 109 11.53 -5.49 -16.06
C ALA A 109 12.44 -5.11 -14.91
N GLU A 110 13.74 -5.26 -15.10
CA GLU A 110 14.80 -4.90 -14.14
C GLU A 110 15.74 -3.86 -14.75
N ASN A 111 16.44 -3.10 -13.90
CA ASN A 111 17.50 -2.18 -14.29
C ASN A 111 17.07 -1.15 -15.36
N GLN A 112 15.83 -0.71 -15.31
CA GLN A 112 15.33 0.30 -16.23
C GLN A 112 15.85 1.68 -15.85
N GLN A 113 15.98 2.56 -16.84
CA GLN A 113 16.13 3.99 -16.64
C GLN A 113 14.76 4.65 -16.85
N THR A 114 14.25 5.35 -15.84
CA THR A 114 12.95 6.01 -15.91
C THR A 114 13.07 7.45 -15.44
N CYS A 115 12.54 8.37 -16.25
CA CYS A 115 12.51 9.81 -15.93
C CYS A 115 11.06 10.23 -15.65
N VAL A 116 10.89 10.93 -14.55
CA VAL A 116 9.63 11.55 -14.10
C VAL A 116 9.91 12.98 -13.66
N ASP A 117 8.89 13.73 -13.21
CA ASP A 117 9.04 15.15 -12.87
C ASP A 117 10.11 15.44 -11.80
N ILE A 118 10.31 14.50 -10.87
CA ILE A 118 11.31 14.63 -9.78
C ILE A 118 12.73 14.21 -10.20
N GLY A 119 12.95 13.72 -11.41
CA GLY A 119 14.27 13.36 -11.95
C GLY A 119 14.30 12.07 -12.73
N CYS A 120 15.52 11.67 -13.09
CA CYS A 120 15.80 10.40 -13.78
C CYS A 120 16.45 9.42 -12.80
N PHE A 121 15.99 8.17 -12.81
CA PHE A 121 16.40 7.11 -11.91
C PHE A 121 16.93 5.92 -12.71
N ASP A 122 18.08 5.39 -12.30
CA ASP A 122 18.64 4.15 -12.83
C ASP A 122 18.29 2.97 -11.89
N GLY A 123 18.34 1.75 -12.42
CA GLY A 123 18.07 0.54 -11.64
C GLY A 123 16.60 0.39 -11.24
N VAL A 124 15.70 1.02 -11.96
CA VAL A 124 14.26 0.94 -11.72
C VAL A 124 13.77 -0.47 -11.98
N LEU A 125 13.01 -1.02 -11.03
CA LEU A 125 12.28 -2.26 -11.13
C LEU A 125 10.86 -1.97 -11.60
N VAL A 126 10.35 -2.74 -12.56
CA VAL A 126 8.95 -2.67 -12.99
C VAL A 126 8.25 -3.95 -12.56
N VAL A 127 7.22 -3.81 -11.75
CA VAL A 127 6.34 -4.89 -11.31
C VAL A 127 5.02 -4.77 -12.07
N ASP A 128 4.59 -5.88 -12.67
CA ASP A 128 3.28 -6.04 -13.30
C ASP A 128 2.33 -6.66 -12.26
N GLU A 129 1.20 -5.99 -12.01
CA GLU A 129 0.20 -6.37 -11.00
C GLU A 129 -1.18 -6.48 -11.66
N TRP A 130 -1.96 -7.48 -11.23
CA TRP A 130 -3.32 -7.71 -11.72
C TRP A 130 -4.16 -8.50 -10.73
N ASP A 131 -5.48 -8.34 -10.81
CA ASP A 131 -6.44 -9.17 -10.10
C ASP A 131 -6.81 -10.40 -10.96
N PRO A 132 -6.48 -11.63 -10.53
CA PRO A 132 -6.80 -12.85 -11.28
C PRO A 132 -8.28 -13.25 -11.21
N ASP A 133 -9.06 -12.70 -10.27
CA ASP A 133 -10.48 -12.99 -10.09
C ASP A 133 -11.35 -12.09 -10.98
N GLN A 134 -10.78 -11.04 -11.57
CA GLN A 134 -11.42 -10.19 -12.58
C GLN A 134 -11.24 -10.76 -14.00
N GLN A 135 -11.95 -10.18 -14.96
CA GLN A 135 -11.88 -10.66 -16.35
C GLN A 135 -10.54 -10.26 -16.97
N PRO A 136 -9.97 -11.02 -17.93
CA PRO A 136 -8.66 -10.72 -18.53
C PRO A 136 -8.54 -9.35 -19.18
N GLN A 137 -9.64 -8.67 -19.47
CA GLN A 137 -9.68 -7.31 -19.99
C GLN A 137 -9.61 -6.22 -18.93
N ASP A 138 -9.67 -6.57 -17.64
CA ASP A 138 -9.74 -5.59 -16.56
C ASP A 138 -8.38 -4.95 -16.22
N GLY A 139 -7.35 -5.42 -16.91
CA GLY A 139 -6.12 -4.68 -17.02
C GLY A 139 -5.01 -5.13 -16.09
N HIS A 140 -3.86 -4.57 -16.37
CA HIS A 140 -2.63 -4.72 -15.61
C HIS A 140 -2.10 -3.34 -15.23
N GLN A 141 -1.55 -3.22 -14.04
CA GLN A 141 -0.80 -2.04 -13.63
C GLN A 141 0.70 -2.34 -13.61
N PHE A 142 1.49 -1.43 -14.17
CA PHE A 142 2.94 -1.52 -14.11
C PHE A 142 3.44 -0.48 -13.11
N LYS A 143 3.95 -0.93 -11.97
CA LYS A 143 4.51 -0.08 -10.91
C LYS A 143 6.02 0.02 -11.03
N TYR A 144 6.52 1.22 -11.22
CA TYR A 144 7.95 1.54 -11.39
C TYR A 144 8.56 1.93 -10.05
N HIS A 145 9.43 1.08 -9.52
CA HIS A 145 10.06 1.26 -8.20
C HIS A 145 11.50 1.74 -8.38
N ALA A 146 11.79 2.98 -7.96
CA ALA A 146 13.14 3.53 -7.95
C ALA A 146 13.83 3.24 -6.61
N PRO A 147 15.10 2.78 -6.62
CA PRO A 147 15.87 2.55 -5.41
C PRO A 147 15.91 3.79 -4.51
N GLY A 148 15.57 3.63 -3.23
CA GLY A 148 15.60 4.68 -2.21
C GLY A 148 14.45 5.69 -2.27
N VAL A 149 13.53 5.57 -3.24
CA VAL A 149 12.35 6.45 -3.39
C VAL A 149 11.06 5.66 -3.19
N GLY A 150 10.91 4.53 -3.88
CA GLY A 150 9.67 3.76 -3.96
C GLY A 150 9.01 3.88 -5.33
N ILE A 151 7.68 3.89 -5.39
CA ILE A 151 6.92 4.01 -6.63
C ILE A 151 7.08 5.43 -7.18
N ILE A 152 7.63 5.54 -8.39
CA ILE A 152 7.80 6.82 -9.10
C ILE A 152 6.84 6.98 -10.27
N GLN A 153 6.27 5.89 -10.76
CA GLN A 153 5.31 5.89 -11.85
C GLN A 153 4.41 4.65 -11.75
N VAL A 154 3.16 4.81 -12.12
CA VAL A 154 2.23 3.71 -12.42
C VAL A 154 1.71 3.95 -13.83
N THR A 155 1.75 2.91 -14.66
CA THR A 155 1.11 2.87 -15.98
C THR A 155 0.18 1.68 -16.04
N ALA A 156 -0.75 1.67 -16.99
CA ALA A 156 -1.73 0.62 -17.10
C ALA A 156 -1.84 0.07 -18.51
N LEU A 157 -2.27 -1.17 -18.67
CA LEU A 157 -2.52 -1.84 -19.93
C LEU A 157 -3.80 -2.66 -19.85
N GLY A 158 -4.77 -2.39 -20.73
CA GLY A 158 -6.09 -3.03 -20.70
C GLY A 158 -6.98 -2.42 -19.62
N GLY A 159 -8.24 -2.90 -19.51
CA GLY A 159 -9.21 -2.39 -18.56
C GLY A 159 -9.87 -1.05 -18.97
N ASP A 160 -11.02 -0.78 -18.38
CA ASP A 160 -11.81 0.42 -18.65
C ASP A 160 -11.48 1.55 -17.67
N GLU A 161 -11.08 1.20 -16.43
CA GLU A 161 -10.71 2.13 -15.37
C GLU A 161 -9.25 1.87 -14.97
N GLN A 162 -8.35 2.82 -15.27
CA GLN A 162 -6.92 2.64 -15.05
C GLN A 162 -6.35 3.82 -14.30
N GLU A 163 -5.80 3.54 -13.13
CA GLU A 163 -5.01 4.50 -12.42
C GLU A 163 -3.62 4.63 -13.04
N THR A 164 -3.23 5.84 -13.37
CA THR A 164 -1.87 6.17 -13.81
C THR A 164 -1.31 7.28 -12.95
N LEU A 165 -0.07 7.13 -12.49
CA LEU A 165 0.59 8.06 -11.59
C LEU A 165 1.98 8.42 -12.09
N VAL A 166 2.41 9.64 -11.80
CA VAL A 166 3.80 10.11 -11.96
C VAL A 166 4.20 10.86 -10.70
N ALA A 167 5.36 10.51 -10.13
CA ALA A 167 5.88 11.17 -8.94
C ALA A 167 6.28 12.63 -9.23
N THR A 168 5.69 13.55 -8.50
CA THR A 168 5.93 15.01 -8.60
C THR A 168 6.69 15.56 -7.41
N GLU A 169 6.77 14.82 -6.30
CA GLU A 169 7.51 15.20 -5.10
C GLU A 169 8.02 13.96 -4.36
N HIS A 170 9.24 14.04 -3.85
CA HIS A 170 9.81 13.11 -2.86
C HIS A 170 10.62 13.88 -1.84
N ARG A 171 10.24 13.81 -0.56
CA ARG A 171 10.91 14.55 0.51
C ARG A 171 10.82 13.85 1.87
N THR A 172 11.70 14.23 2.75
CA THR A 172 11.59 13.87 4.17
C THR A 172 10.69 14.89 4.89
N LEU A 173 9.76 14.40 5.71
CA LEU A 173 8.91 15.24 6.54
C LEU A 173 9.70 15.92 7.64
N THR A 174 9.31 17.14 8.01
CA THR A 174 9.78 17.78 9.24
C THR A 174 9.23 17.03 10.47
N PRO A 175 9.81 17.20 11.67
CA PRO A 175 9.31 16.58 12.90
C PRO A 175 7.82 16.88 13.17
N ASP A 176 7.38 18.10 12.92
CA ASP A 176 5.99 18.52 13.16
C ASP A 176 5.02 17.88 12.13
N GLU A 177 5.43 17.81 10.85
CA GLU A 177 4.66 17.11 9.81
C GLU A 177 4.55 15.61 10.09
N LEU A 178 5.66 14.98 10.53
CA LEU A 178 5.65 13.57 10.91
C LEU A 178 4.76 13.33 12.14
N ALA A 179 4.82 14.19 13.14
CA ALA A 179 3.93 14.11 14.30
C ALA A 179 2.45 14.24 13.91
N ALA A 180 2.12 15.13 12.97
CA ALA A 180 0.77 15.26 12.44
C ALA A 180 0.33 14.03 11.65
N ALA A 181 1.20 13.46 10.82
CA ALA A 181 0.94 12.21 10.09
C ALA A 181 0.71 11.02 11.03
N ASN A 182 1.56 10.88 12.06
CA ASN A 182 1.42 9.86 13.10
C ASN A 182 0.07 9.98 13.83
N ALA A 183 -0.30 11.19 14.22
CA ALA A 183 -1.57 11.46 14.90
C ALA A 183 -2.77 11.08 14.01
N ARG A 184 -2.71 11.42 12.71
CA ARG A 184 -3.78 11.06 11.76
C ARG A 184 -3.88 9.56 11.55
N ALA A 185 -2.76 8.85 11.39
CA ALA A 185 -2.76 7.40 11.24
C ALA A 185 -3.36 6.68 12.47
N LEU A 186 -3.06 7.16 13.69
CA LEU A 186 -3.67 6.63 14.92
C LEU A 186 -5.18 6.92 15.00
N GLU A 187 -5.62 8.09 14.54
CA GLU A 187 -7.05 8.44 14.49
C GLU A 187 -7.79 7.53 13.50
N LEU A 188 -7.25 7.31 12.29
CA LEU A 188 -7.82 6.42 11.28
C LEU A 188 -7.90 4.98 11.81
N ASP A 189 -6.84 4.47 12.44
CA ASP A 189 -6.89 3.14 13.07
C ASP A 189 -8.02 3.06 14.09
N GLY A 190 -8.24 4.11 14.87
CA GLY A 190 -9.35 4.21 15.82
C GLY A 190 -10.73 4.12 15.15
N PHE A 191 -10.90 4.70 13.96
CA PHE A 191 -12.14 4.59 13.20
C PHE A 191 -12.40 3.18 12.69
N GLY A 192 -11.36 2.38 12.42
CA GLY A 192 -11.49 0.97 12.04
C GLY A 192 -12.35 0.16 13.02
N TYR A 193 -12.29 0.45 14.33
CA TYR A 193 -13.08 -0.25 15.35
C TYR A 193 -14.58 0.08 15.31
N THR A 194 -14.98 1.10 14.58
CA THR A 194 -16.38 1.49 14.39
C THR A 194 -16.87 1.25 12.96
N ARG A 195 -16.07 1.58 11.95
CA ARG A 195 -16.43 1.51 10.53
C ARG A 195 -16.17 0.13 9.92
N ALA A 196 -15.09 -0.56 10.35
CA ALA A 196 -14.71 -1.92 9.92
C ALA A 196 -14.68 -2.91 11.10
N LYS A 197 -15.67 -2.84 11.99
CA LYS A 197 -15.70 -3.58 13.25
C LYS A 197 -15.49 -5.09 13.09
N ALA A 198 -16.04 -5.69 12.05
CA ALA A 198 -15.91 -7.14 11.81
C ALA A 198 -14.46 -7.57 11.52
N VAL A 199 -13.63 -6.65 11.04
CA VAL A 199 -12.21 -6.84 10.75
C VAL A 199 -11.35 -6.46 11.96
N TYR A 200 -11.64 -5.31 12.58
CA TYR A 200 -10.79 -4.71 13.62
C TYR A 200 -10.99 -5.27 15.02
N ALA A 201 -12.15 -5.86 15.33
CA ALA A 201 -12.52 -6.27 16.70
C ALA A 201 -11.53 -7.27 17.33
N GLY A 202 -10.78 -8.03 16.53
CA GLY A 202 -9.80 -9.02 17.00
C GLY A 202 -8.35 -8.54 17.00
N SER A 203 -8.08 -7.30 16.53
CA SER A 203 -6.72 -6.75 16.47
C SER A 203 -6.51 -5.71 17.59
N PRO A 204 -5.31 -5.58 18.18
CA PRO A 204 -5.02 -4.50 19.10
C PRO A 204 -4.94 -3.16 18.36
N PRO A 205 -5.18 -2.02 19.06
CA PRO A 205 -4.97 -0.70 18.52
C PRO A 205 -3.53 -0.50 18.00
N ALA A 206 -3.38 0.33 16.98
CA ALA A 206 -2.09 0.82 16.55
C ALA A 206 -1.43 1.68 17.63
N GLU A 207 -0.11 1.70 17.65
CA GLU A 207 0.69 2.43 18.64
C GLU A 207 1.84 3.18 17.98
N LEU A 208 2.20 4.33 18.54
CA LEU A 208 3.38 5.07 18.16
C LEU A 208 4.63 4.40 18.75
N VAL A 209 5.53 3.95 17.91
CA VAL A 209 6.83 3.41 18.32
C VAL A 209 7.92 4.27 17.68
N PRO A 210 8.52 5.20 18.45
CA PRO A 210 9.58 6.05 17.94
C PRO A 210 10.75 5.19 17.41
N ARG A 211 11.28 5.56 16.25
CA ARG A 211 12.49 4.92 15.73
C ARG A 211 13.66 5.25 16.66
N PRO A 212 14.56 4.29 16.95
CA PRO A 212 15.78 4.60 17.65
C PRO A 212 16.55 5.68 16.89
N ALA A 213 17.04 6.69 17.60
CA ALA A 213 17.91 7.70 16.99
C ALA A 213 19.10 7.01 16.32
N ARG A 214 19.31 7.30 15.06
CA ARG A 214 20.47 6.79 14.28
C ARG A 214 21.73 7.53 14.65
#